data_efad02d7aec0732566ef5e1987ad2cf5
#
_entry.id   efad02d7aec0732566ef5e1987ad2cf5
#
_cell.length_a   1.000
_cell.length_b   1.000
_cell.length_c   1.000
_cell.angle_alpha   90.00
_cell.angle_beta   90.00
_cell.angle_gamma   90.00
#
_symmetry.space_group_name_H-M   'P 1'
#
loop_
_entity.id
_entity.type
_entity.pdbx_description
1 polymer ?
#
loop_
_entity_poly.entity_id
_entity_poly.type
_entity_poly.pdbx_seq_one_letter_code
_entity_poly.pdbx_strand_id
1 'polypeptide(L)'
;MKPLGILMLDTRFPRIVGDIGNPGSFDYPVIFRRMVGIGSKDAVAAHPDRPRMLAALKENAEALAAEGAVGLSTSCGFLALYQKDLEKLSPVPVATSALLHIRSLSGKKVGVLTASAENLTPAHFAAVDAPADTPVGGLPADSSFADTFLRNGLTLDRDAVERETVAAARALVAKHPQIDTIVFECTN
;
A
#
# COMPACT_ATOMS: atom_id res chain seq x y z
N MET A 1 -24.41 -6.67 5.90
CA MET A 1 -23.22 -6.93 5.06
C MET A 1 -22.08 -7.32 5.98
N LYS A 2 -21.25 -8.31 5.62
CA LYS A 2 -20.09 -8.71 6.45
C LYS A 2 -18.92 -7.77 6.18
N PRO A 3 -18.08 -7.46 7.20
CA PRO A 3 -17.03 -6.44 7.06
C PRO A 3 -15.81 -6.92 6.28
N LEU A 4 -15.09 -5.95 5.68
CA LEU A 4 -13.72 -6.11 5.21
C LEU A 4 -12.75 -5.78 6.37
N GLY A 5 -11.72 -6.59 6.55
CA GLY A 5 -10.66 -6.32 7.52
C GLY A 5 -9.51 -5.54 6.88
N ILE A 6 -9.02 -4.52 7.56
CA ILE A 6 -7.87 -3.73 7.13
C ILE A 6 -6.72 -3.90 8.12
N LEU A 7 -5.63 -4.51 7.67
CA LEU A 7 -4.38 -4.61 8.42
C LEU A 7 -3.66 -3.25 8.35
N MET A 8 -3.61 -2.58 9.50
CA MET A 8 -3.07 -1.23 9.61
C MET A 8 -1.64 -1.24 10.13
N LEU A 9 -0.75 -0.48 9.51
CA LEU A 9 0.54 -0.16 10.11
C LEU A 9 0.34 0.66 11.39
N ASP A 10 1.30 0.60 12.31
CA ASP A 10 1.32 1.40 13.55
C ASP A 10 1.76 2.84 13.23
N THR A 11 0.82 3.62 12.73
CA THR A 11 1.04 5.00 12.28
C THR A 11 0.09 5.97 12.99
N ARG A 12 0.48 7.26 13.03
CA ARG A 12 -0.22 8.32 13.74
C ARG A 12 -0.59 9.52 12.87
N PHE A 13 -0.19 9.50 11.59
CA PHE A 13 -0.49 10.60 10.68
C PHE A 13 -2.02 10.74 10.45
N PRO A 14 -2.47 11.98 10.17
CA PRO A 14 -3.88 12.24 9.86
C PRO A 14 -4.33 11.46 8.63
N ARG A 15 -5.50 10.84 8.71
CA ARG A 15 -6.12 10.09 7.61
C ARG A 15 -7.38 10.78 7.16
N ILE A 16 -7.36 11.36 5.97
CA ILE A 16 -8.51 12.03 5.36
C ILE A 16 -9.41 11.02 4.65
N VAL A 17 -10.63 11.42 4.28
CA VAL A 17 -11.51 10.62 3.43
C VAL A 17 -10.81 10.37 2.08
N GLY A 18 -10.82 9.12 1.63
CA GLY A 18 -10.03 8.62 0.51
C GLY A 18 -8.86 7.72 0.93
N ASP A 19 -8.29 7.96 2.12
CA ASP A 19 -7.29 7.06 2.71
C ASP A 19 -7.94 5.75 3.17
N ILE A 20 -7.30 4.61 2.90
CA ILE A 20 -7.80 3.28 3.27
C ILE A 20 -7.98 3.10 4.79
N GLY A 21 -7.27 3.87 5.60
CA GLY A 21 -7.39 3.83 7.06
C GLY A 21 -8.44 4.78 7.63
N ASN A 22 -9.19 5.48 6.78
CA ASN A 22 -10.30 6.32 7.24
C ASN A 22 -11.63 5.59 7.02
N PRO A 23 -12.45 5.35 8.07
CA PRO A 23 -13.74 4.65 7.93
C PRO A 23 -14.71 5.37 6.99
N GLY A 24 -14.61 6.70 6.84
CA GLY A 24 -15.43 7.48 5.92
C GLY A 24 -15.07 7.27 4.42
N SER A 25 -14.03 6.50 4.11
CA SER A 25 -13.67 6.14 2.74
C SER A 25 -14.49 4.96 2.19
N PHE A 26 -15.35 4.34 3.01
CA PHE A 26 -16.10 3.15 2.65
C PHE A 26 -17.60 3.35 2.85
N ASP A 27 -18.39 2.82 1.95
CA ASP A 27 -19.87 2.73 2.02
C ASP A 27 -20.35 1.36 2.53
N TYR A 28 -19.43 0.52 3.03
CA TYR A 28 -19.68 -0.79 3.61
C TYR A 28 -18.89 -0.99 4.91
N PRO A 29 -19.26 -1.98 5.75
CA PRO A 29 -18.58 -2.20 7.02
C PRO A 29 -17.10 -2.58 6.85
N VAL A 30 -16.23 -1.94 7.65
CA VAL A 30 -14.81 -2.27 7.75
C VAL A 30 -14.39 -2.45 9.20
N ILE A 31 -13.43 -3.33 9.44
CA ILE A 31 -12.77 -3.51 10.74
C ILE A 31 -11.29 -3.18 10.56
N PHE A 32 -10.77 -2.27 11.37
CA PHE A 32 -9.36 -1.89 11.35
C PHE A 32 -8.61 -2.58 12.47
N ARG A 33 -7.46 -3.17 12.16
CA ARG A 33 -6.60 -3.76 13.18
C ARG A 33 -5.18 -3.29 13.01
N ARG A 34 -4.67 -2.57 14.01
CA ARG A 34 -3.33 -2.00 14.01
C ARG A 34 -2.30 -3.05 14.45
N MET A 35 -1.31 -3.28 13.61
CA MET A 35 -0.14 -4.14 13.89
C MET A 35 0.85 -3.36 14.77
N VAL A 36 0.67 -3.44 16.09
CA VAL A 36 1.46 -2.68 17.06
C VAL A 36 2.96 -2.90 16.86
N GLY A 37 3.73 -1.82 16.78
CA GLY A 37 5.17 -1.84 16.58
C GLY A 37 5.63 -2.07 15.13
N ILE A 38 4.74 -2.22 14.16
CA ILE A 38 5.05 -2.32 12.72
C ILE A 38 4.68 -1.01 12.03
N GLY A 39 5.63 -0.12 11.86
CA GLY A 39 5.41 1.20 11.27
C GLY A 39 5.78 1.30 9.78
N SER A 40 5.70 2.53 9.24
CA SER A 40 6.05 2.79 7.83
C SER A 40 7.47 2.36 7.48
N LYS A 41 8.44 2.59 8.36
CA LYS A 41 9.85 2.22 8.15
C LYS A 41 10.10 0.72 8.08
N ASP A 42 9.24 -0.07 8.74
CA ASP A 42 9.34 -1.54 8.71
C ASP A 42 8.78 -2.09 7.40
N ALA A 43 7.74 -1.46 6.84
CA ALA A 43 7.07 -1.90 5.63
C ALA A 43 7.73 -1.33 4.36
N VAL A 44 8.06 -0.02 4.35
CA VAL A 44 8.67 0.68 3.19
C VAL A 44 10.19 0.54 3.27
N ALA A 45 10.67 -0.67 3.02
CA ALA A 45 12.09 -1.02 3.04
C ALA A 45 12.40 -2.00 1.90
N ALA A 46 13.57 -1.84 1.27
CA ALA A 46 14.02 -2.77 0.23
C ALA A 46 14.25 -4.19 0.80
N HIS A 47 14.65 -4.27 2.05
CA HIS A 47 14.94 -5.53 2.77
C HIS A 47 14.29 -5.50 4.16
N PRO A 48 12.96 -5.70 4.26
CA PRO A 48 12.27 -5.70 5.55
C PRO A 48 12.63 -6.93 6.38
N ASP A 49 12.47 -6.82 7.72
CA ASP A 49 12.52 -7.98 8.63
C ASP A 49 11.33 -8.91 8.35
N ARG A 50 11.56 -9.86 7.43
CA ARG A 50 10.51 -10.75 6.93
C ARG A 50 9.89 -11.63 8.01
N PRO A 51 10.66 -12.31 8.91
CA PRO A 51 10.08 -13.11 9.97
C PRO A 51 9.17 -12.31 10.90
N ARG A 52 9.61 -11.13 11.35
CA ARG A 52 8.82 -10.24 12.22
C ARG A 52 7.55 -9.75 11.52
N MET A 53 7.65 -9.35 10.27
CA MET A 53 6.50 -8.89 9.49
C MET A 53 5.47 -10.01 9.29
N LEU A 54 5.92 -11.22 8.89
CA LEU A 54 5.03 -12.36 8.70
C LEU A 54 4.31 -12.79 9.98
N ALA A 55 5.00 -12.76 11.12
CA ALA A 55 4.38 -13.07 12.41
C ALA A 55 3.26 -12.06 12.73
N ALA A 56 3.52 -10.76 12.59
CA ALA A 56 2.53 -9.72 12.83
C ALA A 56 1.35 -9.79 11.85
N LEU A 57 1.62 -10.02 10.56
CA LEU A 57 0.57 -10.14 9.54
C LEU A 57 -0.34 -11.34 9.81
N LYS A 58 0.24 -12.51 10.13
CA LYS A 58 -0.52 -13.72 10.45
C LYS A 58 -1.43 -13.53 11.65
N GLU A 59 -0.86 -13.09 12.78
CA GLU A 59 -1.60 -12.87 14.03
C GLU A 59 -2.80 -11.95 13.82
N ASN A 60 -2.58 -10.81 13.14
CA ASN A 60 -3.62 -9.81 12.94
C ASN A 60 -4.65 -10.24 11.86
N ALA A 61 -4.25 -11.04 10.87
CA ALA A 61 -5.16 -11.63 9.89
C ALA A 61 -6.12 -12.65 10.54
N GLU A 62 -5.58 -13.54 11.40
CA GLU A 62 -6.38 -14.51 12.17
C GLU A 62 -7.38 -13.81 13.09
N ALA A 63 -6.95 -12.74 13.77
CA ALA A 63 -7.82 -11.96 14.64
C ALA A 63 -8.93 -11.25 13.87
N LEU A 64 -8.65 -10.60 12.74
CA LEU A 64 -9.68 -9.96 11.90
C LEU A 64 -10.71 -10.98 11.38
N ALA A 65 -10.27 -12.17 10.97
CA ALA A 65 -11.17 -13.22 10.55
C ALA A 65 -12.06 -13.71 11.70
N ALA A 66 -11.51 -13.85 12.92
CA ALA A 66 -12.26 -14.20 14.12
C ALA A 66 -13.29 -13.12 14.50
N GLU A 67 -13.01 -11.84 14.22
CA GLU A 67 -13.93 -10.71 14.35
C GLU A 67 -15.00 -10.66 13.25
N GLY A 68 -14.96 -11.57 12.29
CA GLY A 68 -15.98 -11.72 11.24
C GLY A 68 -15.64 -11.06 9.91
N ALA A 69 -14.42 -10.62 9.70
CA ALA A 69 -13.98 -10.16 8.39
C ALA A 69 -14.06 -11.29 7.36
N VAL A 70 -14.58 -10.98 6.16
CA VAL A 70 -14.74 -11.95 5.08
C VAL A 70 -13.67 -11.85 3.99
N GLY A 71 -12.82 -10.86 4.10
CA GLY A 71 -11.65 -10.61 3.27
C GLY A 71 -10.77 -9.58 3.94
N LEU A 72 -9.51 -9.51 3.53
CA LEU A 72 -8.52 -8.60 4.11
C LEU A 72 -7.89 -7.71 3.05
N SER A 73 -7.56 -6.47 3.46
CA SER A 73 -6.64 -5.59 2.74
C SER A 73 -5.64 -4.99 3.71
N THR A 74 -4.73 -4.16 3.21
CA THR A 74 -3.66 -3.56 4.01
C THR A 74 -3.59 -2.05 3.82
N SER A 75 -3.08 -1.33 4.81
CA SER A 75 -2.87 0.12 4.73
C SER A 75 -1.52 0.52 4.11
N CYS A 76 -0.85 -0.40 3.43
CA CYS A 76 0.44 -0.11 2.80
C CYS A 76 0.67 -1.03 1.61
N GLY A 77 0.81 -0.47 0.42
CA GLY A 77 0.99 -1.23 -0.81
C GLY A 77 2.29 -2.03 -0.87
N PHE A 78 3.33 -1.64 -0.11
CA PHE A 78 4.57 -2.42 0.04
C PHE A 78 4.35 -3.82 0.65
N LEU A 79 3.22 -4.05 1.34
CA LEU A 79 2.85 -5.37 1.82
C LEU A 79 2.48 -6.33 0.69
N ALA A 80 2.46 -5.88 -0.57
CA ALA A 80 2.47 -6.73 -1.76
C ALA A 80 3.51 -7.85 -1.68
N LEU A 81 4.68 -7.56 -1.09
CA LEU A 81 5.76 -8.53 -0.90
C LEU A 81 5.32 -9.80 -0.16
N TYR A 82 4.25 -9.72 0.61
CA TYR A 82 3.71 -10.80 1.45
C TYR A 82 2.42 -11.40 0.89
N GLN A 83 1.98 -11.05 -0.33
CA GLN A 83 0.72 -11.52 -0.90
C GLN A 83 0.63 -13.05 -0.87
N LYS A 84 1.62 -13.73 -1.44
CA LYS A 84 1.65 -15.20 -1.54
C LYS A 84 1.76 -15.92 -0.19
N ASP A 85 2.34 -15.26 0.80
CA ASP A 85 2.39 -15.81 2.16
C ASP A 85 1.03 -15.68 2.84
N LEU A 86 0.41 -14.50 2.75
CA LEU A 86 -0.90 -14.25 3.34
C LEU A 86 -2.00 -15.07 2.68
N GLU A 87 -1.95 -15.33 1.38
CA GLU A 87 -2.87 -16.27 0.71
C GLU A 87 -2.86 -17.67 1.31
N LYS A 88 -1.71 -18.09 1.87
CA LYS A 88 -1.55 -19.41 2.53
C LYS A 88 -1.88 -19.39 4.01
N LEU A 89 -1.64 -18.26 4.67
CA LEU A 89 -1.72 -18.14 6.13
C LEU A 89 -3.07 -17.58 6.60
N SER A 90 -3.74 -16.79 5.76
CA SER A 90 -5.02 -16.15 6.13
C SER A 90 -6.18 -17.13 5.97
N PRO A 91 -7.11 -17.16 6.94
CA PRO A 91 -8.34 -17.96 6.83
C PRO A 91 -9.36 -17.38 5.85
N VAL A 92 -9.14 -16.18 5.34
CA VAL A 92 -10.02 -15.50 4.38
C VAL A 92 -9.21 -14.89 3.23
N PRO A 93 -9.81 -14.59 2.05
CA PRO A 93 -9.11 -13.99 0.93
C PRO A 93 -8.40 -12.68 1.30
N VAL A 94 -7.22 -12.42 0.71
CA VAL A 94 -6.40 -11.23 0.98
C VAL A 94 -6.03 -10.52 -0.32
N ALA A 95 -6.14 -9.19 -0.33
CA ALA A 95 -5.61 -8.29 -1.34
C ALA A 95 -4.69 -7.26 -0.67
N THR A 96 -3.38 -7.47 -0.73
CA THR A 96 -2.41 -6.68 0.03
C THR A 96 -2.08 -5.33 -0.58
N SER A 97 -2.29 -5.14 -1.88
CA SER A 97 -1.82 -3.95 -2.60
C SER A 97 -2.60 -3.70 -3.88
N ALA A 98 -2.68 -2.44 -4.28
CA ALA A 98 -3.17 -2.03 -5.59
C ALA A 98 -2.33 -2.61 -6.76
N LEU A 99 -1.09 -3.03 -6.52
CA LEU A 99 -0.25 -3.70 -7.52
C LEU A 99 -0.90 -4.97 -8.09
N LEU A 100 -1.79 -5.64 -7.34
CA LEU A 100 -2.58 -6.78 -7.82
C LEU A 100 -3.45 -6.43 -9.03
N HIS A 101 -3.85 -5.17 -9.17
CA HIS A 101 -4.63 -4.70 -10.31
C HIS A 101 -3.87 -4.74 -11.63
N ILE A 102 -2.55 -4.67 -11.62
CA ILE A 102 -1.74 -4.66 -12.85
C ILE A 102 -2.10 -5.84 -13.75
N ARG A 103 -2.32 -7.01 -13.16
CA ARG A 103 -2.71 -8.23 -13.92
C ARG A 103 -4.04 -8.11 -14.66
N SER A 104 -4.98 -7.34 -14.11
CA SER A 104 -6.31 -7.14 -14.70
C SER A 104 -6.34 -6.05 -15.78
N LEU A 105 -5.28 -5.24 -15.89
CA LEU A 105 -5.12 -4.14 -16.83
C LEU A 105 -4.51 -4.63 -18.16
N SER A 106 -4.98 -5.76 -18.68
CA SER A 106 -4.51 -6.35 -19.94
C SER A 106 -4.63 -5.35 -21.10
N GLY A 107 -3.56 -5.22 -21.88
CA GLY A 107 -3.50 -4.28 -23.01
C GLY A 107 -3.19 -2.83 -22.61
N LYS A 108 -3.14 -2.49 -21.32
CA LYS A 108 -2.74 -1.18 -20.83
C LYS A 108 -1.22 -1.05 -20.69
N LYS A 109 -0.72 0.15 -20.90
CA LYS A 109 0.67 0.53 -20.63
C LYS A 109 0.74 1.14 -19.23
N VAL A 110 0.96 0.26 -18.24
CA VAL A 110 0.89 0.63 -16.83
C VAL A 110 2.20 1.25 -16.36
N GLY A 111 2.09 2.34 -15.58
CA GLY A 111 3.13 2.83 -14.69
C GLY A 111 2.66 2.75 -13.24
N VAL A 112 3.58 2.70 -12.30
CA VAL A 112 3.29 2.69 -10.85
C VAL A 112 3.80 3.96 -10.22
N LEU A 113 2.97 4.63 -9.43
CA LEU A 113 3.38 5.71 -8.54
C LEU A 113 3.38 5.21 -7.10
N THR A 114 4.51 5.37 -6.42
CA THR A 114 4.75 4.84 -5.07
C THR A 114 5.34 5.89 -4.14
N ALA A 115 5.25 5.63 -2.84
CA ALA A 115 5.88 6.45 -1.79
C ALA A 115 7.42 6.49 -1.89
N SER A 116 8.06 5.41 -2.34
CA SER A 116 9.52 5.29 -2.48
C SER A 116 9.87 4.33 -3.61
N ALA A 117 10.29 4.87 -4.75
CA ALA A 117 10.66 4.05 -5.92
C ALA A 117 11.89 3.17 -5.67
N GLU A 118 12.84 3.64 -4.87
CA GLU A 118 14.06 2.88 -4.54
C GLU A 118 13.79 1.63 -3.69
N ASN A 119 12.74 1.68 -2.85
CA ASN A 119 12.37 0.58 -1.96
C ASN A 119 11.37 -0.38 -2.60
N LEU A 120 10.70 0.01 -3.70
CA LEU A 120 9.78 -0.85 -4.44
C LEU A 120 10.56 -1.74 -5.42
N THR A 121 11.02 -2.88 -4.93
CA THR A 121 11.92 -3.78 -5.65
C THR A 121 11.17 -4.73 -6.60
N PRO A 122 11.85 -5.39 -7.56
CA PRO A 122 11.25 -6.42 -8.42
C PRO A 122 10.55 -7.55 -7.65
N ALA A 123 10.95 -7.81 -6.40
CA ALA A 123 10.31 -8.82 -5.54
C ALA A 123 8.85 -8.49 -5.21
N HIS A 124 8.51 -7.20 -5.08
CA HIS A 124 7.11 -6.77 -4.86
C HIS A 124 6.23 -7.11 -6.06
N PHE A 125 6.72 -6.86 -7.27
CA PHE A 125 6.01 -7.20 -8.51
C PHE A 125 5.86 -8.71 -8.69
N ALA A 126 6.93 -9.47 -8.44
CA ALA A 126 6.90 -10.94 -8.51
C ALA A 126 5.94 -11.56 -7.48
N ALA A 127 5.77 -10.95 -6.32
CA ALA A 127 4.86 -11.43 -5.29
C ALA A 127 3.37 -11.32 -5.70
N VAL A 128 3.06 -10.40 -6.61
CA VAL A 128 1.68 -10.19 -7.14
C VAL A 128 1.55 -10.61 -8.61
N ASP A 129 2.53 -11.34 -9.16
CA ASP A 129 2.60 -11.78 -10.55
C ASP A 129 2.46 -10.64 -11.58
N ALA A 130 3.01 -9.46 -11.25
CA ALA A 130 3.09 -8.31 -12.13
C ALA A 130 4.47 -8.26 -12.83
N PRO A 131 4.56 -7.63 -14.04
CA PRO A 131 5.82 -7.48 -14.75
C PRO A 131 6.85 -6.67 -13.93
N ALA A 132 8.05 -7.21 -13.76
CA ALA A 132 9.12 -6.57 -12.98
C ALA A 132 9.72 -5.33 -13.65
N ASP A 133 9.51 -5.15 -14.95
CA ASP A 133 9.95 -4.03 -15.79
C ASP A 133 8.90 -2.90 -15.87
N THR A 134 7.81 -2.98 -15.09
CA THR A 134 6.81 -1.92 -15.00
C THR A 134 7.47 -0.60 -14.57
N PRO A 135 7.31 0.51 -15.33
CA PRO A 135 7.86 1.80 -14.96
C PRO A 135 7.37 2.28 -13.59
N VAL A 136 8.30 2.73 -12.74
CA VAL A 136 8.01 3.20 -11.38
C VAL A 136 8.42 4.66 -11.24
N GLY A 137 7.52 5.49 -10.71
CA GLY A 137 7.78 6.83 -10.18
C GLY A 137 7.61 6.84 -8.66
N GLY A 138 8.44 7.62 -7.97
CA GLY A 138 8.35 7.77 -6.50
C GLY A 138 8.19 9.22 -6.09
N LEU A 139 7.68 9.44 -4.90
CA LEU A 139 7.67 10.74 -4.25
C LEU A 139 9.09 11.10 -3.78
N PRO A 140 9.49 12.39 -3.81
CA PRO A 140 10.79 12.81 -3.30
C PRO A 140 10.94 12.51 -1.80
N ALA A 141 12.16 12.10 -1.41
CA ALA A 141 12.43 11.78 0.00
C ALA A 141 12.39 13.01 0.94
N ASP A 142 12.55 14.20 0.39
CA ASP A 142 12.49 15.49 1.09
C ASP A 142 11.15 16.22 0.90
N SER A 143 10.08 15.48 0.64
CA SER A 143 8.73 16.00 0.41
C SER A 143 7.87 16.05 1.67
N SER A 144 6.81 16.87 1.65
CA SER A 144 5.76 16.88 2.67
C SER A 144 5.06 15.51 2.76
N PHE A 145 4.93 14.82 1.62
CA PHE A 145 4.44 13.44 1.58
C PHE A 145 5.32 12.52 2.44
N ALA A 146 6.64 12.56 2.25
CA ALA A 146 7.56 11.71 3.00
C ALA A 146 7.56 12.05 4.50
N ASP A 147 7.48 13.34 4.86
CA ASP A 147 7.40 13.77 6.25
C ASP A 147 6.15 13.22 6.94
N THR A 148 5.01 13.31 6.28
CA THR A 148 3.74 12.81 6.83
C THR A 148 3.72 11.28 6.88
N PHE A 149 3.90 10.60 5.74
CA PHE A 149 3.56 9.18 5.62
C PHE A 149 4.73 8.24 5.87
N LEU A 150 5.95 8.60 5.46
CA LEU A 150 7.12 7.74 5.68
C LEU A 150 7.76 7.98 7.05
N ARG A 151 7.79 9.24 7.51
CA ARG A 151 8.33 9.62 8.83
C ARG A 151 7.30 9.61 9.95
N ASN A 152 6.04 9.26 9.62
CA ASN A 152 4.93 9.18 10.57
C ASN A 152 4.65 10.53 11.27
N GLY A 153 4.62 11.61 10.49
CA GLY A 153 4.34 12.98 10.95
C GLY A 153 2.94 13.11 11.55
N LEU A 154 2.76 14.08 12.44
CA LEU A 154 1.48 14.33 13.12
C LEU A 154 0.61 15.35 12.39
N THR A 155 1.10 15.95 11.33
CA THR A 155 0.42 16.95 10.51
C THR A 155 0.36 16.50 9.06
N LEU A 156 -0.63 17.00 8.32
CA LEU A 156 -0.79 16.79 6.89
C LEU A 156 -1.00 18.15 6.22
N ASP A 157 -0.05 18.57 5.40
CA ASP A 157 -0.25 19.63 4.42
C ASP A 157 -0.82 19.01 3.13
N ARG A 158 -2.15 18.96 3.06
CA ARG A 158 -2.87 18.34 1.94
C ARG A 158 -2.49 18.96 0.60
N ASP A 159 -2.40 20.30 0.55
CA ASP A 159 -2.15 21.00 -0.71
C ASP A 159 -0.72 20.77 -1.21
N ALA A 160 0.26 20.68 -0.30
CA ALA A 160 1.63 20.32 -0.64
C ALA A 160 1.70 18.88 -1.16
N VAL A 161 1.12 17.93 -0.44
CA VAL A 161 1.08 16.50 -0.83
C VAL A 161 0.41 16.31 -2.18
N GLU A 162 -0.71 17.00 -2.45
CA GLU A 162 -1.40 16.94 -3.74
C GLU A 162 -0.48 17.45 -4.88
N ARG A 163 0.14 18.62 -4.70
CA ARG A 163 1.09 19.16 -5.71
C ARG A 163 2.25 18.22 -5.97
N GLU A 164 2.86 17.66 -4.93
CA GLU A 164 3.99 16.73 -5.02
C GLU A 164 3.58 15.44 -5.77
N THR A 165 2.41 14.89 -5.44
CA THR A 165 1.89 13.67 -6.06
C THR A 165 1.59 13.90 -7.55
N VAL A 166 0.94 15.01 -7.90
CA VAL A 166 0.67 15.38 -9.31
C VAL A 166 1.98 15.61 -10.07
N ALA A 167 2.97 16.26 -9.46
CA ALA A 167 4.27 16.49 -10.09
C ALA A 167 5.01 15.17 -10.35
N ALA A 168 5.01 14.24 -9.39
CA ALA A 168 5.62 12.91 -9.54
C ALA A 168 4.93 12.07 -10.63
N ALA A 169 3.58 12.11 -10.69
CA ALA A 169 2.82 11.44 -11.75
C ALA A 169 3.16 11.99 -13.14
N ARG A 170 3.23 13.32 -13.27
CA ARG A 170 3.63 13.98 -14.53
C ARG A 170 5.06 13.64 -14.94
N ALA A 171 6.00 13.60 -13.99
CA ALA A 171 7.38 13.22 -14.24
C ALA A 171 7.48 11.76 -14.73
N LEU A 172 6.72 10.84 -14.13
CA LEU A 172 6.64 9.45 -14.56
C LEU A 172 6.18 9.34 -16.02
N VAL A 173 5.09 10.01 -16.39
CA VAL A 173 4.55 10.00 -17.76
C VAL A 173 5.50 10.69 -18.75
N ALA A 174 6.13 11.80 -18.36
CA ALA A 174 7.11 12.49 -19.20
C ALA A 174 8.33 11.60 -19.51
N LYS A 175 8.80 10.83 -18.53
CA LYS A 175 9.91 9.87 -18.71
C LYS A 175 9.50 8.63 -19.51
N HIS A 176 8.23 8.24 -19.44
CA HIS A 176 7.67 7.04 -20.09
C HIS A 176 6.38 7.39 -20.83
N PRO A 177 6.46 8.07 -22.00
CA PRO A 177 5.30 8.60 -22.72
C PRO A 177 4.30 7.55 -23.21
N GLN A 178 4.69 6.27 -23.20
CA GLN A 178 3.80 5.15 -23.54
C GLN A 178 2.78 4.82 -22.45
N ILE A 179 2.96 5.32 -21.21
CA ILE A 179 2.03 5.04 -20.11
C ILE A 179 0.66 5.66 -20.39
N ASP A 180 -0.38 4.86 -20.34
CA ASP A 180 -1.79 5.28 -20.45
C ASP A 180 -2.56 5.08 -19.14
N THR A 181 -1.98 4.37 -18.19
CA THR A 181 -2.62 4.03 -16.91
C THR A 181 -1.61 4.08 -15.77
N ILE A 182 -1.93 4.77 -14.69
CA ILE A 182 -1.10 4.80 -13.47
C ILE A 182 -1.81 4.03 -12.37
N VAL A 183 -1.11 3.08 -11.76
CA VAL A 183 -1.52 2.43 -10.51
C VAL A 183 -0.85 3.16 -9.36
N PHE A 184 -1.65 3.71 -8.45
CA PHE A 184 -1.18 4.28 -7.20
C PHE A 184 -0.96 3.14 -6.21
N GLU A 185 0.30 2.86 -5.88
CA GLU A 185 0.68 1.80 -4.95
C GLU A 185 0.43 2.23 -3.51
N CYS A 186 0.72 3.49 -3.19
CA CYS A 186 0.46 4.05 -1.87
C CYS A 186 -1.04 4.25 -1.64
N THR A 187 -1.49 3.95 -0.43
CA THR A 187 -2.91 3.99 -0.01
C THR A 187 -3.31 5.28 0.70
N ASN A 188 -2.38 6.25 0.78
CA ASN A 188 -2.58 7.51 1.48
C ASN A 188 -2.68 8.68 0.52
#